data_e305c9bc2545b840c994e7381a228bfb
#
_entry.id   e305c9bc2545b840c994e7381a228bfb
#
_cell.length_a   1.000
_cell.length_b   1.000
_cell.length_c   1.000
_cell.angle_alpha   90.00
_cell.angle_beta   90.00
_cell.angle_gamma   90.00
#
_symmetry.space_group_name_H-M   'P 1'
#
loop_
_entity.id
_entity.type
_entity.pdbx_description
1 polymer ?
#
loop_
_entity_poly.entity_id
_entity_poly.type
_entity_poly.pdbx_seq_one_letter_code
_entity_poly.pdbx_strand_id
1 'polypeptide(L)'
;GMANSVVASVDDVTAGYWNPSGLVKQKEKLQVSFMHSNYFSGLANYDYLGISTLVSENSTLSFSMVRFGVDNIPNTLDLIRNGQINYDRVTSFSAVDYGFFVSYAQKALKNGLSFGGSAKVVHRQAGDFASSWGFGIDMSSRYESQNDWTFAIMARDITTTFNAWNYNFSPEEEEIFLQTNNEIPQNSLELTLPKFIFGVAKK
;
A
#
# COMPACT_ATOMS: atom_id res chain seq x y z
N GLY A 1 -10.76 -13.75 -9.21
CA GLY A 1 -9.82 -12.68 -9.35
C GLY A 1 -8.63 -13.04 -10.23
N MET A 2 -7.96 -12.03 -10.75
CA MET A 2 -6.84 -12.18 -11.70
C MET A 2 -5.47 -12.37 -11.01
N ALA A 3 -5.44 -12.69 -9.72
CA ALA A 3 -4.21 -12.92 -8.94
C ALA A 3 -3.14 -11.83 -9.16
N ASN A 4 -3.54 -10.56 -9.16
CA ASN A 4 -2.72 -9.37 -9.41
C ASN A 4 -2.18 -9.24 -10.87
N SER A 5 -2.60 -10.07 -11.82
CA SER A 5 -2.23 -10.01 -13.24
C SER A 5 -2.96 -8.88 -13.98
N VAL A 6 -2.92 -7.64 -13.45
CA VAL A 6 -3.71 -6.51 -13.98
C VAL A 6 -2.88 -5.40 -14.59
N VAL A 7 -1.55 -5.48 -14.51
CA VAL A 7 -0.64 -4.39 -14.91
C VAL A 7 -0.85 -3.91 -16.35
N ALA A 8 -1.16 -4.82 -17.28
CA ALA A 8 -1.43 -4.48 -18.67
C ALA A 8 -2.92 -4.22 -18.99
N SER A 9 -3.85 -4.68 -18.14
CA SER A 9 -5.29 -4.67 -18.45
C SER A 9 -6.06 -3.59 -17.71
N VAL A 10 -5.55 -3.07 -16.58
CA VAL A 10 -6.24 -2.04 -15.79
C VAL A 10 -6.47 -0.76 -16.61
N ASP A 11 -7.69 -0.24 -16.56
CA ASP A 11 -8.15 0.91 -17.37
C ASP A 11 -9.17 1.81 -16.66
N ASP A 12 -9.30 1.65 -15.36
CA ASP A 12 -10.20 2.41 -14.48
C ASP A 12 -9.41 3.16 -13.37
N VAL A 13 -10.14 3.76 -12.41
CA VAL A 13 -9.55 4.51 -11.29
C VAL A 13 -8.56 3.68 -10.46
N THR A 14 -8.69 2.35 -10.42
CA THR A 14 -7.79 1.46 -9.69
C THR A 14 -6.39 1.39 -10.32
N ALA A 15 -6.26 1.86 -11.57
CA ALA A 15 -4.97 2.02 -12.23
C ALA A 15 -4.01 2.93 -11.44
N GLY A 16 -4.53 3.91 -10.69
CA GLY A 16 -3.71 4.75 -9.81
C GLY A 16 -2.84 3.96 -8.84
N TYR A 17 -3.30 2.79 -8.41
CA TYR A 17 -2.57 1.87 -7.54
C TYR A 17 -1.83 0.78 -8.33
N TRP A 18 -2.48 0.18 -9.36
CA TRP A 18 -1.93 -0.99 -10.04
C TRP A 18 -0.90 -0.65 -11.12
N ASN A 19 -1.20 0.32 -11.96
CA ASN A 19 -0.35 0.82 -13.04
C ASN A 19 -0.83 2.19 -13.48
N PRO A 20 -0.25 3.28 -12.99
CA PRO A 20 -0.71 4.64 -13.27
C PRO A 20 -0.86 4.96 -14.77
N SER A 21 -0.04 4.38 -15.65
CA SER A 21 -0.17 4.61 -17.10
C SER A 21 -1.50 4.12 -17.69
N GLY A 22 -2.25 3.27 -16.96
CA GLY A 22 -3.59 2.82 -17.34
C GLY A 22 -4.67 3.89 -17.17
N LEU A 23 -4.47 4.89 -16.30
CA LEU A 23 -5.44 5.96 -16.03
C LEU A 23 -5.84 6.76 -17.28
N VAL A 24 -4.98 6.83 -18.29
CA VAL A 24 -5.30 7.52 -19.57
C VAL A 24 -6.45 6.87 -20.36
N LYS A 25 -6.89 5.68 -19.95
CA LYS A 25 -7.99 4.94 -20.56
C LYS A 25 -9.35 5.37 -20.00
N GLN A 26 -9.36 6.12 -18.91
CA GLN A 26 -10.58 6.67 -18.33
C GLN A 26 -11.31 7.53 -19.38
N LYS A 27 -12.62 7.29 -19.51
CA LYS A 27 -13.51 8.00 -20.43
C LYS A 27 -14.34 9.06 -19.72
N GLU A 28 -14.76 8.77 -18.52
CA GLU A 28 -15.59 9.63 -17.70
C GLU A 28 -14.73 10.74 -17.07
N LYS A 29 -15.32 11.94 -16.95
CA LYS A 29 -14.62 13.08 -16.34
C LYS A 29 -14.17 12.79 -14.90
N LEU A 30 -14.97 12.03 -14.16
CA LEU A 30 -14.72 11.63 -12.77
C LEU A 30 -15.05 10.17 -12.59
N GLN A 31 -14.16 9.42 -11.96
CA GLN A 31 -14.44 8.07 -11.46
C GLN A 31 -14.14 7.98 -9.97
N VAL A 32 -14.96 7.22 -9.25
CA VAL A 32 -14.78 6.90 -7.84
C VAL A 32 -14.95 5.40 -7.66
N SER A 33 -14.08 4.78 -6.89
CA SER A 33 -14.19 3.37 -6.53
C SER A 33 -13.95 3.19 -5.04
N PHE A 34 -14.74 2.32 -4.43
CA PHE A 34 -14.56 1.87 -3.06
C PHE A 34 -14.63 0.34 -3.04
N MET A 35 -13.74 -0.30 -2.29
CA MET A 35 -13.74 -1.73 -2.06
C MET A 35 -13.45 -2.01 -0.59
N HIS A 36 -14.22 -2.93 -0.02
CA HIS A 36 -13.97 -3.52 1.28
C HIS A 36 -13.85 -5.03 1.15
N SER A 37 -12.84 -5.62 1.74
CA SER A 37 -12.61 -7.06 1.74
C SER A 37 -12.21 -7.54 3.12
N ASN A 38 -12.88 -8.59 3.58
CA ASN A 38 -12.51 -9.32 4.80
C ASN A 38 -11.67 -10.54 4.43
N TYR A 39 -10.55 -10.70 5.08
CA TYR A 39 -9.67 -11.85 4.95
C TYR A 39 -9.70 -12.70 6.22
N PHE A 40 -9.51 -14.02 6.07
CA PHE A 40 -9.40 -14.96 7.17
C PHE A 40 -10.56 -14.85 8.18
N SER A 41 -11.80 -14.86 7.67
CA SER A 41 -13.02 -14.76 8.50
C SER A 41 -13.09 -13.51 9.38
N GLY A 42 -12.59 -12.38 8.89
CA GLY A 42 -12.65 -11.09 9.58
C GLY A 42 -11.45 -10.76 10.45
N LEU A 43 -10.40 -11.58 10.44
CA LEU A 43 -9.15 -11.27 11.16
C LEU A 43 -8.41 -10.09 10.53
N ALA A 44 -8.49 -9.93 9.21
CA ALA A 44 -7.86 -8.81 8.53
C ALA A 44 -8.83 -8.14 7.56
N ASN A 45 -8.77 -6.82 7.51
CA ASN A 45 -9.60 -5.99 6.65
C ASN A 45 -8.72 -5.26 5.63
N TYR A 46 -9.17 -5.24 4.37
CA TYR A 46 -8.54 -4.49 3.31
C TYR A 46 -9.55 -3.54 2.70
N ASP A 47 -9.25 -2.25 2.74
CA ASP A 47 -10.06 -1.19 2.18
C ASP A 47 -9.29 -0.48 1.08
N TYR A 48 -9.99 -0.14 0.00
CA TYR A 48 -9.49 0.69 -1.08
C TYR A 48 -10.47 1.82 -1.35
N LEU A 49 -9.94 3.03 -1.51
CA LEU A 49 -10.66 4.19 -2.04
C LEU A 49 -9.85 4.78 -3.17
N GLY A 50 -10.48 5.03 -4.32
CA GLY A 50 -9.86 5.69 -5.46
C GLY A 50 -10.77 6.77 -6.03
N ILE A 51 -10.18 7.91 -6.38
CA ILE A 51 -10.83 9.00 -7.09
C ILE A 51 -9.90 9.42 -8.22
N SER A 52 -10.42 9.56 -9.44
CA SER A 52 -9.65 10.02 -10.59
C SER A 52 -10.43 10.99 -11.44
N THR A 53 -9.76 11.97 -12.02
CA THR A 53 -10.36 12.98 -12.88
C THR A 53 -9.50 13.26 -14.12
N LEU A 54 -10.16 13.49 -15.26
CA LEU A 54 -9.49 13.94 -16.45
C LEU A 54 -8.99 15.38 -16.23
N VAL A 55 -7.70 15.60 -16.40
CA VAL A 55 -7.07 16.94 -16.42
C VAL A 55 -7.12 17.53 -17.82
N SER A 56 -6.95 16.67 -18.83
CA SER A 56 -7.12 17.02 -20.24
C SER A 56 -7.58 15.77 -21.03
N GLU A 57 -7.77 15.90 -22.35
CA GLU A 57 -8.07 14.76 -23.23
C GLU A 57 -6.98 13.66 -23.21
N ASN A 58 -5.77 14.03 -22.81
CA ASN A 58 -4.60 13.16 -22.83
C ASN A 58 -4.02 12.89 -21.46
N SER A 59 -4.59 13.41 -20.38
CA SER A 59 -4.01 13.25 -19.05
C SER A 59 -5.07 13.10 -17.96
N THR A 60 -4.73 12.30 -16.95
CA THR A 60 -5.60 11.94 -15.82
C THR A 60 -4.82 12.05 -14.53
N LEU A 61 -5.43 12.63 -13.51
CA LEU A 61 -4.94 12.67 -12.14
C LEU A 61 -5.78 11.73 -11.27
N SER A 62 -5.16 11.05 -10.34
CA SER A 62 -5.84 10.16 -9.40
C SER A 62 -5.27 10.30 -7.99
N PHE A 63 -6.15 10.14 -7.01
CA PHE A 63 -5.80 9.87 -5.63
C PHE A 63 -6.32 8.49 -5.26
N SER A 64 -5.48 7.67 -4.60
CA SER A 64 -5.89 6.37 -4.09
C SER A 64 -5.42 6.22 -2.65
N MET A 65 -6.25 5.56 -1.83
CA MET A 65 -5.93 5.17 -0.47
C MET A 65 -6.15 3.67 -0.33
N VAL A 66 -5.19 3.01 0.28
CA VAL A 66 -5.27 1.60 0.69
C VAL A 66 -5.14 1.55 2.20
N ARG A 67 -5.99 0.77 2.87
CA ARG A 67 -5.85 0.43 4.28
C ARG A 67 -5.84 -1.09 4.41
N PHE A 68 -4.87 -1.60 5.15
CA PHE A 68 -4.85 -2.99 5.60
C PHE A 68 -4.76 -3.00 7.12
N GLY A 69 -5.69 -3.69 7.79
CA GLY A 69 -5.77 -3.68 9.25
C GLY A 69 -6.03 -5.07 9.80
N VAL A 70 -5.41 -5.37 10.93
CA VAL A 70 -5.66 -6.55 11.77
C VAL A 70 -6.06 -6.03 13.15
N ASP A 71 -7.25 -6.38 13.58
CA ASP A 71 -7.81 -5.95 14.86
C ASP A 71 -7.75 -7.07 15.90
N ASN A 72 -7.92 -6.71 17.18
CA ASN A 72 -8.00 -7.65 18.29
C ASN A 72 -6.76 -8.55 18.45
N ILE A 73 -5.57 -8.03 18.19
CA ILE A 73 -4.31 -8.74 18.44
C ILE A 73 -4.11 -8.78 19.96
N PRO A 74 -3.99 -9.98 20.59
CA PRO A 74 -3.78 -10.07 22.02
C PRO A 74 -2.47 -9.44 22.45
N ASN A 75 -2.53 -8.50 23.38
CA ASN A 75 -1.35 -7.97 24.08
C ASN A 75 -1.14 -8.77 25.35
N THR A 76 -0.07 -9.54 25.38
CA THR A 76 0.30 -10.42 26.51
C THR A 76 1.51 -9.89 27.31
N LEU A 77 1.93 -8.66 27.09
CA LEU A 77 3.10 -8.09 27.78
C LEU A 77 2.93 -8.11 29.31
N ASP A 78 1.73 -7.84 29.83
CA ASP A 78 1.45 -7.86 31.27
C ASP A 78 0.83 -9.19 31.77
N LEU A 79 0.86 -10.25 30.96
CA LEU A 79 0.31 -11.56 31.33
C LEU A 79 0.98 -12.15 32.57
N ILE A 80 2.30 -11.99 32.68
CA ILE A 80 3.09 -12.52 33.79
C ILE A 80 3.66 -11.36 34.61
N ARG A 81 3.25 -11.23 35.87
CA ARG A 81 3.78 -10.27 36.83
C ARG A 81 4.14 -10.97 38.13
N ASN A 82 5.36 -10.77 38.62
CA ASN A 82 5.89 -11.43 39.82
C ASN A 82 5.79 -12.98 39.79
N GLY A 83 6.01 -13.57 38.62
CA GLY A 83 5.93 -15.01 38.42
C GLY A 83 4.52 -15.63 38.43
N GLN A 84 3.48 -14.80 38.48
CA GLN A 84 2.07 -15.22 38.45
C GLN A 84 1.44 -14.88 37.10
N ILE A 85 0.77 -15.87 36.51
CA ILE A 85 0.01 -15.71 35.26
C ILE A 85 -1.38 -15.17 35.60
N ASN A 86 -1.79 -14.06 34.97
CA ASN A 86 -3.13 -13.51 35.10
C ASN A 86 -3.70 -13.12 33.72
N TYR A 87 -4.63 -13.91 33.22
CA TYR A 87 -5.28 -13.71 31.91
C TYR A 87 -6.18 -12.46 31.88
N ASP A 88 -6.64 -11.92 33.01
CA ASP A 88 -7.45 -10.70 33.09
C ASP A 88 -6.67 -9.45 32.66
N ARG A 89 -5.34 -9.55 32.56
CA ARG A 89 -4.45 -8.47 32.09
C ARG A 89 -4.18 -8.49 30.60
N VAL A 90 -4.68 -9.51 29.89
CA VAL A 90 -4.57 -9.55 28.43
C VAL A 90 -5.49 -8.48 27.84
N THR A 91 -4.89 -7.50 27.21
CA THR A 91 -5.59 -6.47 26.44
C THR A 91 -5.50 -6.79 24.94
N SER A 92 -6.02 -5.93 24.09
CA SER A 92 -5.88 -6.08 22.64
C SER A 92 -5.43 -4.77 22.00
N PHE A 93 -4.74 -4.88 20.88
CA PHE A 93 -4.37 -3.76 20.02
C PHE A 93 -4.66 -4.07 18.56
N SER A 94 -4.55 -3.06 17.69
CA SER A 94 -4.68 -3.20 16.24
C SER A 94 -3.38 -2.86 15.55
N ALA A 95 -3.08 -3.56 14.45
CA ALA A 95 -2.03 -3.20 13.52
C ALA A 95 -2.64 -2.72 12.22
N VAL A 96 -2.30 -1.52 11.76
CA VAL A 96 -2.91 -0.90 10.57
C VAL A 96 -1.86 -0.27 9.69
N ASP A 97 -1.91 -0.58 8.40
CA ASP A 97 -1.08 0.01 7.36
C ASP A 97 -1.96 0.86 6.42
N TYR A 98 -1.55 2.09 6.17
CA TYR A 98 -2.15 2.99 5.20
C TYR A 98 -1.16 3.29 4.08
N GLY A 99 -1.64 3.27 2.84
CA GLY A 99 -0.91 3.76 1.68
C GLY A 99 -1.73 4.83 0.95
N PHE A 100 -1.16 6.00 0.75
CA PHE A 100 -1.77 7.11 0.02
C PHE A 100 -0.96 7.34 -1.25
N PHE A 101 -1.65 7.43 -2.41
CA PHE A 101 -1.04 7.57 -3.72
C PHE A 101 -1.63 8.76 -4.43
N VAL A 102 -0.78 9.65 -4.94
CA VAL A 102 -1.15 10.67 -5.92
C VAL A 102 -0.53 10.25 -7.23
N SER A 103 -1.36 9.95 -8.22
CA SER A 103 -0.93 9.37 -9.49
C SER A 103 -1.32 10.27 -10.65
N TYR A 104 -0.42 10.41 -11.61
CA TYR A 104 -0.64 11.16 -12.84
C TYR A 104 -0.28 10.28 -14.03
N ALA A 105 -1.07 10.39 -15.09
CA ALA A 105 -0.81 9.69 -16.34
C ALA A 105 -1.03 10.60 -17.55
N GLN A 106 -0.26 10.33 -18.59
CA GLN A 106 -0.32 11.08 -19.86
C GLN A 106 -0.12 10.18 -21.05
N LYS A 107 -0.91 10.38 -22.10
CA LYS A 107 -0.68 9.81 -23.43
C LYS A 107 0.53 10.49 -24.06
N ALA A 108 1.43 9.71 -24.64
CA ALA A 108 2.54 10.26 -25.43
C ALA A 108 2.06 10.73 -26.80
N LEU A 109 2.88 11.55 -27.46
CA LEU A 109 2.62 12.00 -28.84
C LEU A 109 2.61 10.85 -29.85
N LYS A 110 3.29 9.74 -29.54
CA LYS A 110 3.26 8.50 -30.34
C LYS A 110 2.00 7.69 -30.03
N ASN A 111 1.31 7.26 -31.08
CA ASN A 111 0.10 6.45 -30.97
C ASN A 111 0.32 5.20 -30.11
N GLY A 112 -0.59 4.95 -29.18
CA GLY A 112 -0.61 3.76 -28.34
C GLY A 112 0.32 3.79 -27.12
N LEU A 113 1.21 4.77 -26.97
CA LEU A 113 2.12 4.87 -25.83
C LEU A 113 1.56 5.81 -24.74
N SER A 114 1.65 5.40 -23.49
CA SER A 114 1.32 6.20 -22.33
C SER A 114 2.33 6.00 -21.19
N PHE A 115 2.47 7.00 -20.35
CA PHE A 115 3.32 7.02 -19.18
C PHE A 115 2.49 7.38 -17.95
N GLY A 116 2.90 6.89 -16.80
CA GLY A 116 2.30 7.22 -15.53
C GLY A 116 3.32 7.17 -14.40
N GLY A 117 3.03 7.90 -13.34
CA GLY A 117 3.81 7.87 -12.12
C GLY A 117 2.94 8.15 -10.91
N SER A 118 3.40 7.71 -9.75
CA SER A 118 2.77 7.95 -8.46
C SER A 118 3.80 8.37 -7.43
N ALA A 119 3.46 9.40 -6.65
CA ALA A 119 4.10 9.64 -5.37
C ALA A 119 3.26 8.95 -4.29
N LYS A 120 3.92 8.25 -3.36
CA LYS A 120 3.22 7.55 -2.28
C LYS A 120 3.77 7.89 -0.92
N VAL A 121 2.84 7.94 0.03
CA VAL A 121 3.11 8.03 1.46
C VAL A 121 2.56 6.78 2.11
N VAL A 122 3.36 6.14 2.95
CA VAL A 122 2.96 4.97 3.73
C VAL A 122 3.00 5.35 5.20
N HIS A 123 1.93 5.03 5.92
CA HIS A 123 1.87 5.16 7.37
C HIS A 123 1.48 3.82 7.97
N ARG A 124 2.30 3.34 8.91
CA ARG A 124 2.06 2.06 9.57
C ARG A 124 2.01 2.27 11.07
N GLN A 125 1.11 1.57 11.73
CA GLN A 125 0.92 1.65 13.18
C GLN A 125 0.70 0.26 13.76
N ALA A 126 1.36 -0.05 14.86
CA ALA A 126 1.17 -1.27 15.65
C ALA A 126 0.82 -0.87 17.08
N GLY A 127 -0.47 -0.78 17.38
CA GLY A 127 -0.98 -0.27 18.66
C GLY A 127 -0.40 1.10 18.99
N ASP A 128 -0.05 1.29 20.25
CA ASP A 128 0.67 2.47 20.74
C ASP A 128 2.19 2.23 20.79
N PHE A 129 2.63 1.01 20.43
CA PHE A 129 4.01 0.57 20.57
C PHE A 129 4.93 1.09 19.48
N ALA A 130 4.42 1.19 18.25
CA ALA A 130 5.23 1.57 17.10
C ALA A 130 4.42 2.25 16.00
N SER A 131 5.05 3.20 15.35
CA SER A 131 4.54 3.81 14.13
C SER A 131 5.66 4.06 13.14
N SER A 132 5.31 4.10 11.85
CA SER A 132 6.27 4.51 10.82
C SER A 132 5.65 5.39 9.77
N TRP A 133 6.50 6.21 9.16
CA TRP A 133 6.19 6.95 7.95
C TRP A 133 7.18 6.60 6.86
N GLY A 134 6.67 6.39 5.65
CA GLY A 134 7.46 6.06 4.48
C GLY A 134 7.06 6.86 3.26
N PHE A 135 8.00 7.02 2.33
CA PHE A 135 7.82 7.75 1.07
C PHE A 135 8.45 6.98 -0.06
N GLY A 136 7.82 7.01 -1.23
CA GLY A 136 8.33 6.36 -2.41
C GLY A 136 7.71 6.89 -3.69
N ILE A 137 8.30 6.51 -4.82
CA ILE A 137 7.83 6.86 -6.15
C ILE A 137 7.71 5.58 -6.97
N ASP A 138 6.62 5.52 -7.73
CA ASP A 138 6.37 4.47 -8.72
C ASP A 138 6.32 5.10 -10.11
N MET A 139 6.79 4.36 -11.12
CA MET A 139 6.72 4.77 -12.52
C MET A 139 6.20 3.65 -13.39
N SER A 140 5.53 3.99 -14.49
CA SER A 140 4.98 3.00 -15.39
C SER A 140 4.90 3.49 -16.82
N SER A 141 4.86 2.53 -17.74
CA SER A 141 4.60 2.77 -19.14
C SER A 141 3.69 1.67 -19.69
N ARG A 142 2.87 2.03 -20.65
CA ARG A 142 1.98 1.12 -21.37
C ARG A 142 2.01 1.43 -22.86
N TYR A 143 2.06 0.38 -23.67
CA TYR A 143 1.98 0.46 -25.12
C TYR A 143 0.85 -0.42 -25.64
N GLU A 144 -0.05 0.17 -26.40
CA GLU A 144 -1.14 -0.51 -27.11
C GLU A 144 -0.80 -0.64 -28.58
N SER A 145 -0.68 -1.88 -29.05
CA SER A 145 -0.43 -2.20 -30.44
C SER A 145 -1.73 -2.10 -31.26
N GLN A 146 -1.60 -1.90 -32.57
CA GLN A 146 -2.73 -1.93 -33.53
C GLN A 146 -3.43 -3.29 -33.60
N ASN A 147 -2.78 -4.38 -33.13
CA ASN A 147 -3.30 -5.74 -33.15
C ASN A 147 -3.92 -6.17 -31.80
N ASP A 148 -4.46 -5.21 -31.02
CA ASP A 148 -5.13 -5.44 -29.73
C ASP A 148 -4.24 -6.01 -28.61
N TRP A 149 -2.91 -6.00 -28.80
CA TRP A 149 -1.96 -6.34 -27.75
C TRP A 149 -1.62 -5.11 -26.91
N THR A 150 -1.61 -5.29 -25.62
CA THR A 150 -1.13 -4.30 -24.66
C THR A 150 0.08 -4.84 -23.92
N PHE A 151 1.16 -4.07 -23.94
CA PHE A 151 2.38 -4.32 -23.17
C PHE A 151 2.51 -3.25 -22.09
N ALA A 152 2.86 -3.64 -20.88
CA ALA A 152 3.03 -2.70 -19.78
C ALA A 152 4.22 -3.07 -18.91
N ILE A 153 4.85 -2.04 -18.36
CA ILE A 153 5.87 -2.15 -17.33
C ILE A 153 5.51 -1.22 -16.18
N MET A 154 5.65 -1.73 -14.96
CA MET A 154 5.52 -0.99 -13.72
C MET A 154 6.79 -1.15 -12.90
N ALA A 155 7.45 -0.05 -12.58
CA ALA A 155 8.56 0.03 -11.65
C ALA A 155 8.01 0.56 -10.32
N ARG A 156 7.78 -0.32 -9.35
CA ARG A 156 7.39 0.06 -7.99
C ARG A 156 8.61 0.36 -7.16
N ASP A 157 8.45 1.31 -6.24
CA ASP A 157 9.49 1.68 -5.27
C ASP A 157 10.82 2.08 -5.95
N ILE A 158 10.75 2.76 -7.12
CA ILE A 158 11.94 3.05 -7.96
C ILE A 158 12.99 3.88 -7.23
N THR A 159 12.56 4.69 -6.25
CA THR A 159 13.43 5.47 -5.38
C THR A 159 13.87 4.72 -4.13
N THR A 160 13.50 3.45 -3.98
CA THR A 160 13.50 2.71 -2.73
C THR A 160 12.55 3.39 -1.72
N THR A 161 11.44 2.75 -1.40
CA THR A 161 10.54 3.26 -0.35
C THR A 161 11.15 2.97 1.00
N PHE A 162 11.38 4.01 1.79
CA PHE A 162 11.86 3.87 3.16
C PHE A 162 10.69 4.07 4.13
N ASN A 163 10.69 3.31 5.23
CA ASN A 163 9.79 3.48 6.36
C ASN A 163 10.64 3.72 7.61
N ALA A 164 10.51 4.90 8.20
CA ALA A 164 11.18 5.25 9.44
C ALA A 164 10.29 4.84 10.61
N TRP A 165 10.71 3.79 11.32
CA TRP A 165 10.02 3.28 12.51
C TRP A 165 10.44 4.04 13.75
N ASN A 166 9.43 4.43 14.53
CA ASN A 166 9.57 4.98 15.86
C ASN A 166 8.87 4.04 16.84
N TYR A 167 9.57 3.60 17.86
CA TYR A 167 9.06 2.75 18.92
C TYR A 167 8.84 3.56 20.18
N ASN A 168 7.73 3.29 20.87
CA ASN A 168 7.30 4.00 22.06
C ASN A 168 6.83 3.00 23.11
N PHE A 169 7.79 2.46 23.85
CA PHE A 169 7.50 1.57 24.99
C PHE A 169 7.56 2.34 26.29
N SER A 170 6.67 1.99 27.20
CA SER A 170 6.75 2.49 28.58
C SER A 170 7.91 1.83 29.33
N PRO A 171 8.44 2.43 30.42
CA PRO A 171 9.47 1.81 31.22
C PRO A 171 9.11 0.41 31.74
N GLU A 172 7.81 0.19 32.04
CA GLU A 172 7.31 -1.09 32.49
C GLU A 172 7.35 -2.15 31.37
N GLU A 173 7.04 -1.76 30.12
CA GLU A 173 7.12 -2.65 28.94
C GLU A 173 8.57 -2.97 28.61
N GLU A 174 9.48 -2.00 28.68
CA GLU A 174 10.92 -2.22 28.48
C GLU A 174 11.47 -3.22 29.54
N GLU A 175 11.05 -3.11 30.79
CA GLU A 175 11.44 -4.07 31.85
C GLU A 175 10.98 -5.49 31.51
N ILE A 176 9.78 -5.68 30.96
CA ILE A 176 9.28 -6.99 30.52
C ILE A 176 10.15 -7.60 29.41
N PHE A 177 10.60 -6.81 28.42
CA PHE A 177 11.53 -7.28 27.39
C PHE A 177 12.82 -7.81 28.03
N LEU A 178 13.38 -7.06 28.98
CA LEU A 178 14.62 -7.45 29.68
C LEU A 178 14.41 -8.73 30.51
N GLN A 179 13.32 -8.84 31.25
CA GLN A 179 13.00 -10.01 32.08
C GLN A 179 12.78 -11.30 31.23
N THR A 180 12.28 -11.14 30.00
CA THR A 180 12.07 -12.24 29.06
C THR A 180 13.27 -12.50 28.16
N ASN A 181 14.41 -11.84 28.42
CA ASN A 181 15.64 -11.93 27.63
C ASN A 181 15.43 -11.61 26.14
N ASN A 182 14.53 -10.68 25.85
CA ASN A 182 14.32 -10.13 24.52
C ASN A 182 15.01 -8.78 24.37
N GLU A 183 15.44 -8.47 23.14
CA GLU A 183 15.97 -7.14 22.82
C GLU A 183 14.82 -6.13 22.73
N ILE A 184 15.04 -4.95 23.31
CA ILE A 184 14.10 -3.82 23.17
C ILE A 184 14.21 -3.30 21.73
N PRO A 185 13.10 -3.29 20.93
CA PRO A 185 13.13 -2.74 19.59
C PRO A 185 13.54 -1.26 19.60
N GLN A 186 14.47 -0.90 18.72
CA GLN A 186 14.96 0.47 18.59
C GLN A 186 14.47 1.09 17.27
N ASN A 187 14.43 2.42 17.23
CA ASN A 187 14.10 3.17 16.03
C ASN A 187 14.95 2.70 14.86
N SER A 188 14.32 2.38 13.75
CA SER A 188 14.96 1.73 12.62
C SER A 188 14.43 2.26 11.29
N LEU A 189 15.19 2.01 10.24
CA LEU A 189 14.82 2.33 8.86
C LEU A 189 14.60 1.02 8.09
N GLU A 190 13.38 0.78 7.68
CA GLU A 190 13.02 -0.32 6.78
C GLU A 190 13.07 0.16 5.33
N LEU A 191 13.69 -0.61 4.45
CA LEU A 191 13.84 -0.28 3.03
C LEU A 191 13.09 -1.29 2.17
N THR A 192 12.18 -0.80 1.33
CA THR A 192 11.53 -1.60 0.29
C THR A 192 12.23 -1.38 -1.04
N LEU A 193 12.88 -2.41 -1.55
CA LEU A 193 13.67 -2.34 -2.78
C LEU A 193 12.80 -2.22 -4.03
N PRO A 194 13.31 -1.62 -5.11
CA PRO A 194 12.62 -1.51 -6.39
C PRO A 194 12.15 -2.86 -6.95
N LYS A 195 10.94 -2.87 -7.50
CA LYS A 195 10.32 -4.05 -8.12
C LYS A 195 9.83 -3.71 -9.52
N PHE A 196 10.27 -4.50 -10.51
CA PHE A 196 9.79 -4.39 -11.89
C PHE A 196 8.74 -5.46 -12.17
N ILE A 197 7.60 -5.04 -12.73
CA ILE A 197 6.48 -5.91 -13.09
C ILE A 197 6.18 -5.69 -14.56
N PHE A 198 6.21 -6.77 -15.32
CA PHE A 198 5.88 -6.78 -16.75
C PHE A 198 4.51 -7.40 -16.95
N GLY A 199 3.73 -6.81 -17.83
CA GLY A 199 2.39 -7.29 -18.15
C GLY A 199 2.16 -7.33 -19.66
N VAL A 200 1.41 -8.34 -20.08
CA VAL A 200 0.93 -8.47 -21.46
C VAL A 200 -0.56 -8.83 -21.39
N ALA A 201 -1.38 -8.15 -22.19
CA ALA A 201 -2.79 -8.44 -22.33
C ALA A 201 -3.18 -8.42 -23.82
N LYS A 202 -4.20 -9.17 -24.16
CA LYS A 202 -4.85 -9.13 -25.49
C LYS A 202 -6.33 -8.86 -25.28
N LYS A 203 -6.92 -7.93 -26.03
CA LYS A 203 -8.36 -7.68 -26.10
C LYS A 203 -9.04 -8.68 -27.00
#